data_16db04a396dce8019f0112cd11ceaa0f
#
_entry.id   16db04a396dce8019f0112cd11ceaa0f
#
_cell.length_a   1.000
_cell.length_b   1.000
_cell.length_c   1.000
_cell.angle_alpha   90.00
_cell.angle_beta   90.00
_cell.angle_gamma   90.00
#
_symmetry.space_group_name_H-M   'P 1'
#
loop_
_entity.id
_entity.type
_entity.pdbx_description
1 polymer ?
#
loop_
_entity_poly.entity_id
_entity_poly.type
_entity_poly.pdbx_seq_one_letter_code
_entity_poly.pdbx_strand_id
1 'polypeptide(L)'
;MNVISALTVAAVFVATATSEPAQSSADVAARYRDANAPRILREFAELVSLPNRARDTADIERNATYIRDQMQAAGVTTELLRVDGAPPAVLGTLTVPGATRTLGIYAHYDGQPVDPKVWRHPPFEPTLYTAAVEAGGKPRALPNDGEKVDPEWRLYARSAGDDKAPIAAIVNVLRAFRDGGVRPTSNLIFLFDGEEEAGSPHLGEYLTRYRARVSPIDIWLFFDGPVHQSGRPQITFGVRGSMGLEVTVYGATRELHSGHYGNWAPDTPLVLARLLASMKDDNGKVLVDGWYDSASPIGPEERAALAAMPDYDAELKRELGLAWTEGQPASLPERLLQPALTVRGISGGNTGALAANVIPSTATAALGIRLVKGNDPAKMRELLIRHIERQGFHIVTADPDMATRLKYPRIAKVTGGEDETPAARTSMANPFARQVVAAASRAADRLAWVGGGAAGTARATITKESLLIAPGMGGTLPLFLFTDVAGKPAVIVPIANHDNNQHGANENLRVANLWYAIDVVAALLSIER
;
A
#
# COMPACT_ATOMS: atom_id res chain seq x y z
N MET A 1 -38.94 64.88 63.74
CA MET A 1 -38.65 64.92 62.31
C MET A 1 -37.62 63.81 62.01
N ASN A 2 -38.10 62.64 61.54
CA ASN A 2 -37.25 61.50 61.27
C ASN A 2 -37.01 61.47 59.75
N VAL A 3 -35.74 61.55 59.35
CA VAL A 3 -35.32 61.36 57.93
C VAL A 3 -34.89 59.89 57.75
N ILE A 4 -35.65 59.16 56.97
CA ILE A 4 -35.30 57.77 56.58
C ILE A 4 -34.48 57.86 55.27
N SER A 5 -33.20 57.47 55.37
CA SER A 5 -32.33 57.29 54.16
C SER A 5 -32.59 55.91 53.54
N ALA A 6 -33.05 55.86 52.28
CA ALA A 6 -33.17 54.65 51.53
C ALA A 6 -31.82 54.28 50.85
N LEU A 7 -31.25 53.13 51.19
CA LEU A 7 -30.10 52.53 50.51
C LEU A 7 -30.60 51.77 49.31
N THR A 8 -30.19 52.16 48.09
CA THR A 8 -30.42 51.43 46.85
C THR A 8 -29.26 50.46 46.67
N VAL A 9 -29.54 49.14 46.78
CA VAL A 9 -28.56 48.10 46.50
C VAL A 9 -28.64 47.80 44.96
N ALA A 10 -27.60 48.18 44.26
CA ALA A 10 -27.46 47.81 42.84
C ALA A 10 -26.88 46.36 42.75
N ALA A 11 -27.71 45.41 42.29
CA ALA A 11 -27.27 44.05 41.99
C ALA A 11 -26.51 44.05 40.66
N VAL A 12 -25.18 43.80 40.73
CA VAL A 12 -24.35 43.55 39.53
C VAL A 12 -24.53 42.11 39.12
N PHE A 13 -25.25 41.87 38.05
CA PHE A 13 -25.28 40.55 37.37
C PHE A 13 -23.96 40.36 36.63
N VAL A 14 -23.06 39.53 37.16
CA VAL A 14 -21.93 38.99 36.45
C VAL A 14 -22.44 37.84 35.58
N ALA A 15 -22.64 38.10 34.30
CA ALA A 15 -22.90 37.04 33.33
C ALA A 15 -21.60 36.22 33.16
N THR A 16 -21.55 35.06 33.79
CA THR A 16 -20.53 34.06 33.49
C THR A 16 -20.82 33.51 32.08
N ALA A 17 -20.07 34.00 31.09
CA ALA A 17 -20.04 33.36 29.77
C ALA A 17 -19.42 31.98 29.99
N THR A 18 -20.27 30.95 30.01
CA THR A 18 -19.83 29.58 29.88
C THR A 18 -19.31 29.43 28.43
N SER A 19 -17.99 29.47 28.25
CA SER A 19 -17.39 29.11 26.99
C SER A 19 -17.77 27.63 26.71
N GLU A 20 -18.60 27.42 25.70
CA GLU A 20 -18.77 26.05 25.18
C GLU A 20 -17.40 25.46 24.91
N PRO A 21 -17.16 24.19 25.29
CA PRO A 21 -15.88 23.54 24.99
C PRO A 21 -15.65 23.60 23.47
N ALA A 22 -14.47 24.07 23.07
CA ALA A 22 -14.10 24.14 21.66
C ALA A 22 -14.34 22.78 21.01
N GLN A 23 -15.16 22.75 19.96
CA GLN A 23 -15.51 21.51 19.28
C GLN A 23 -14.24 20.85 18.72
N SER A 24 -14.06 19.55 18.95
CA SER A 24 -12.90 18.84 18.43
C SER A 24 -12.95 18.80 16.89
N SER A 25 -11.79 18.83 16.25
CA SER A 25 -11.65 18.73 14.79
C SER A 25 -12.35 17.49 14.22
N ALA A 26 -12.29 16.39 14.97
CA ALA A 26 -12.96 15.15 14.62
C ALA A 26 -14.50 15.27 14.67
N ASP A 27 -15.05 16.04 15.64
CA ASP A 27 -16.49 16.27 15.69
C ASP A 27 -16.98 17.17 14.54
N VAL A 28 -16.17 18.15 14.15
CA VAL A 28 -16.46 19.01 12.99
C VAL A 28 -16.49 18.18 11.71
N ALA A 29 -15.47 17.33 11.48
CA ALA A 29 -15.41 16.46 10.29
C ALA A 29 -16.57 15.45 10.26
N ALA A 30 -16.90 14.82 11.40
CA ALA A 30 -17.99 13.86 11.50
C ALA A 30 -19.34 14.49 11.19
N ARG A 31 -19.65 15.67 11.79
CA ARG A 31 -20.91 16.39 11.47
C ARG A 31 -20.99 16.82 10.01
N TYR A 32 -19.91 17.32 9.45
CA TYR A 32 -19.86 17.68 8.04
C TYR A 32 -20.11 16.45 7.16
N ARG A 33 -19.43 15.34 7.42
CA ARG A 33 -19.64 14.07 6.74
C ARG A 33 -21.11 13.64 6.79
N ASP A 34 -21.71 13.61 7.98
CA ASP A 34 -23.08 13.13 8.18
C ASP A 34 -24.10 14.06 7.49
N ALA A 35 -23.88 15.37 7.54
CA ALA A 35 -24.75 16.34 6.86
C ALA A 35 -24.61 16.32 5.33
N ASN A 36 -23.47 15.89 4.79
CA ASN A 36 -23.17 15.91 3.36
C ASN A 36 -22.96 14.51 2.75
N ALA A 37 -23.28 13.43 3.46
CA ALA A 37 -22.99 12.06 3.04
C ALA A 37 -23.43 11.73 1.60
N PRO A 38 -24.64 12.10 1.13
CA PRO A 38 -25.05 11.85 -0.25
C PRO A 38 -24.16 12.60 -1.27
N ARG A 39 -23.85 13.87 -1.00
CA ARG A 39 -22.99 14.68 -1.87
C ARG A 39 -21.57 14.12 -1.93
N ILE A 40 -20.99 13.78 -0.79
CA ILE A 40 -19.64 13.18 -0.71
C ILE A 40 -19.57 11.91 -1.57
N LEU A 41 -20.57 11.04 -1.49
CA LEU A 41 -20.60 9.80 -2.25
C LEU A 41 -20.77 10.04 -3.76
N ARG A 42 -21.57 11.05 -4.18
CA ARG A 42 -21.70 11.43 -5.60
C ARG A 42 -20.39 12.04 -6.14
N GLU A 43 -19.76 12.95 -5.41
CA GLU A 43 -18.47 13.56 -5.80
C GLU A 43 -17.36 12.49 -5.87
N PHE A 44 -17.38 11.51 -4.98
CA PHE A 44 -16.46 10.37 -5.05
C PHE A 44 -16.74 9.50 -6.27
N ALA A 45 -18.01 9.23 -6.60
CA ALA A 45 -18.37 8.54 -7.83
C ALA A 45 -17.91 9.32 -9.08
N GLU A 46 -18.04 10.64 -9.09
CA GLU A 46 -17.52 11.47 -10.17
C GLU A 46 -15.99 11.32 -10.32
N LEU A 47 -15.23 11.41 -9.24
CA LEU A 47 -13.77 11.25 -9.26
C LEU A 47 -13.34 9.88 -9.82
N VAL A 48 -13.97 8.79 -9.40
CA VAL A 48 -13.61 7.45 -9.89
C VAL A 48 -14.19 7.13 -11.27
N SER A 49 -15.08 7.96 -11.82
CA SER A 49 -15.55 7.83 -13.19
C SER A 49 -14.52 8.28 -14.23
N LEU A 50 -13.51 9.04 -13.82
CA LEU A 50 -12.44 9.50 -14.70
C LEU A 50 -11.47 8.36 -14.98
N PRO A 51 -11.33 7.87 -16.23
CA PRO A 51 -10.32 6.88 -16.59
C PRO A 51 -8.92 7.41 -16.23
N ASN A 52 -8.05 6.52 -15.70
CA ASN A 52 -6.84 7.02 -15.02
C ASN A 52 -5.61 6.09 -15.16
N ARG A 53 -5.47 5.40 -16.28
CA ARG A 53 -4.21 4.67 -16.53
C ARG A 53 -3.08 5.66 -16.79
N ALA A 54 -1.93 5.48 -16.13
CA ALA A 54 -0.77 6.38 -16.22
C ALA A 54 -0.32 6.65 -17.67
N ARG A 55 -0.46 5.67 -18.57
CA ARG A 55 -0.06 5.77 -19.99
C ARG A 55 -1.05 6.54 -20.87
N ASP A 56 -2.27 6.76 -20.41
CA ASP A 56 -3.31 7.47 -21.16
C ASP A 56 -3.25 8.97 -20.84
N THR A 57 -2.34 9.68 -21.50
CA THR A 57 -1.94 11.05 -21.18
C THR A 57 -3.12 12.01 -21.02
N ALA A 58 -4.14 11.94 -21.90
CA ALA A 58 -5.30 12.84 -21.83
C ALA A 58 -6.17 12.55 -20.60
N ASP A 59 -6.33 11.29 -20.24
CA ASP A 59 -7.14 10.85 -19.12
C ASP A 59 -6.46 11.17 -17.79
N ILE A 60 -5.17 10.89 -17.70
CA ILE A 60 -4.41 11.17 -16.48
C ILE A 60 -4.28 12.69 -16.23
N GLU A 61 -4.14 13.51 -17.29
CA GLU A 61 -4.14 14.96 -17.19
C GLU A 61 -5.51 15.52 -16.70
N ARG A 62 -6.63 14.91 -17.15
CA ARG A 62 -7.98 15.27 -16.65
C ARG A 62 -8.11 14.97 -15.16
N ASN A 63 -7.60 13.83 -14.70
CA ASN A 63 -7.59 13.49 -13.27
C ASN A 63 -6.78 14.51 -12.46
N ALA A 64 -5.54 14.82 -12.86
CA ALA A 64 -4.70 15.80 -12.20
C ALA A 64 -5.36 17.18 -12.12
N THR A 65 -5.98 17.62 -13.22
CA THR A 65 -6.70 18.90 -13.30
C THR A 65 -7.91 18.90 -12.35
N TYR A 66 -8.73 17.86 -12.38
CA TYR A 66 -9.88 17.73 -11.48
C TYR A 66 -9.46 17.81 -10.01
N ILE A 67 -8.45 17.03 -9.62
CA ILE A 67 -7.94 16.99 -8.24
C ILE A 67 -7.39 18.36 -7.84
N ARG A 68 -6.57 19.01 -8.69
CA ARG A 68 -6.09 20.37 -8.45
C ARG A 68 -7.24 21.33 -8.15
N ASP A 69 -8.28 21.32 -8.98
CA ASP A 69 -9.42 22.24 -8.87
C ASP A 69 -10.22 21.98 -7.58
N GLN A 70 -10.42 20.71 -7.20
CA GLN A 70 -11.06 20.34 -5.94
C GLN A 70 -10.26 20.79 -4.72
N MET A 71 -8.93 20.62 -4.74
CA MET A 71 -8.03 21.08 -3.68
C MET A 71 -8.02 22.61 -3.57
N GLN A 72 -7.99 23.33 -4.69
CA GLN A 72 -8.09 24.80 -4.70
C GLN A 72 -9.43 25.28 -4.13
N ALA A 73 -10.53 24.64 -4.51
CA ALA A 73 -11.86 24.94 -3.96
C ALA A 73 -11.94 24.63 -2.45
N ALA A 74 -11.12 23.73 -1.94
CA ALA A 74 -11.01 23.44 -0.52
C ALA A 74 -10.06 24.39 0.24
N GLY A 75 -9.42 25.36 -0.46
CA GLY A 75 -8.56 26.39 0.15
C GLY A 75 -7.07 26.07 0.17
N VAL A 76 -6.63 25.08 -0.62
CA VAL A 76 -5.22 24.70 -0.76
C VAL A 76 -4.60 25.38 -1.96
N THR A 77 -3.42 25.98 -1.82
CA THR A 77 -2.64 26.43 -2.98
C THR A 77 -2.12 25.22 -3.72
N THR A 78 -2.60 24.97 -4.93
CA THR A 78 -2.32 23.73 -5.67
C THR A 78 -1.80 24.02 -7.07
N GLU A 79 -0.78 23.28 -7.49
CA GLU A 79 -0.16 23.34 -8.81
C GLU A 79 0.10 21.94 -9.38
N LEU A 80 0.26 21.83 -10.69
CA LEU A 80 0.69 20.61 -11.37
C LEU A 80 2.19 20.69 -11.61
N LEU A 81 2.94 19.83 -10.95
CA LEU A 81 4.36 19.64 -11.20
C LEU A 81 4.54 18.82 -12.47
N ARG A 82 5.64 19.09 -13.21
CA ARG A 82 5.91 18.40 -14.48
C ARG A 82 7.36 17.95 -14.59
N VAL A 83 7.48 16.73 -15.08
CA VAL A 83 8.72 16.08 -15.50
C VAL A 83 8.48 15.54 -16.90
N ASP A 84 9.48 15.58 -17.76
CA ASP A 84 9.35 15.15 -19.15
C ASP A 84 9.02 13.65 -19.24
N GLY A 85 7.98 13.31 -19.97
CA GLY A 85 7.52 11.93 -20.15
C GLY A 85 6.66 11.37 -19.02
N ALA A 86 6.48 12.11 -17.94
CA ALA A 86 5.70 11.69 -16.76
C ALA A 86 4.29 12.28 -16.72
N PRO A 87 3.30 11.60 -16.13
CA PRO A 87 2.06 12.19 -15.69
C PRO A 87 2.29 13.36 -14.72
N PRO A 88 1.45 14.42 -14.68
CA PRO A 88 1.63 15.50 -13.73
C PRO A 88 1.53 15.00 -12.28
N ALA A 89 2.42 15.42 -11.39
CA ALA A 89 2.19 15.28 -9.96
C ALA A 89 1.42 16.50 -9.43
N VAL A 90 0.39 16.26 -8.60
CA VAL A 90 -0.41 17.35 -8.00
C VAL A 90 0.24 17.75 -6.68
N LEU A 91 0.78 18.98 -6.61
CA LEU A 91 1.35 19.51 -5.37
C LEU A 91 0.38 20.52 -4.74
N GLY A 92 -0.05 20.22 -3.52
CA GLY A 92 -0.85 21.14 -2.69
C GLY A 92 -0.04 21.68 -1.52
N THR A 93 -0.25 22.94 -1.14
CA THR A 93 0.38 23.55 0.04
C THR A 93 -0.64 24.32 0.86
N LEU A 94 -0.69 24.05 2.17
CA LEU A 94 -1.49 24.81 3.12
C LEU A 94 -0.63 25.24 4.29
N THR A 95 -0.33 26.54 4.35
CA THR A 95 0.44 27.11 5.46
C THR A 95 -0.49 27.47 6.61
N VAL A 96 -0.16 27.04 7.81
CA VAL A 96 -0.92 27.27 9.03
C VAL A 96 -0.17 28.26 9.94
N PRO A 97 -0.73 29.44 10.25
CA PRO A 97 -0.08 30.42 11.10
C PRO A 97 0.32 29.85 12.46
N GLY A 98 1.58 29.99 12.83
CA GLY A 98 2.14 29.50 14.09
C GLY A 98 2.44 28.00 14.13
N ALA A 99 2.23 27.25 13.04
CA ALA A 99 2.66 25.86 12.94
C ALA A 99 4.19 25.78 12.84
N THR A 100 4.77 24.85 13.61
CA THR A 100 6.21 24.58 13.62
C THR A 100 6.56 23.26 12.96
N ARG A 101 5.56 22.50 12.50
CA ARG A 101 5.70 21.19 11.87
C ARG A 101 5.04 21.21 10.50
N THR A 102 5.50 20.33 9.64
CA THR A 102 4.95 20.13 8.30
C THR A 102 4.68 18.65 8.07
N LEU A 103 3.43 18.31 7.79
CA LEU A 103 3.03 16.97 7.35
C LEU A 103 3.08 16.88 5.83
N GLY A 104 3.76 15.87 5.31
CA GLY A 104 3.64 15.43 3.93
C GLY A 104 2.51 14.40 3.81
N ILE A 105 1.69 14.52 2.79
CA ILE A 105 0.55 13.63 2.55
C ILE A 105 0.67 13.13 1.11
N TYR A 106 0.79 11.82 0.98
CA TYR A 106 0.90 11.14 -0.32
C TYR A 106 -0.32 10.24 -0.55
N ALA A 107 -0.80 10.25 -1.77
CA ALA A 107 -1.73 9.30 -2.36
C ALA A 107 -1.46 9.25 -3.87
N HIS A 108 -2.04 8.29 -4.59
CA HIS A 108 -1.94 8.28 -6.04
C HIS A 108 -3.32 8.35 -6.70
N TYR A 109 -3.35 8.75 -7.97
CA TYR A 109 -4.60 8.93 -8.68
C TYR A 109 -4.69 8.18 -10.01
N ASP A 110 -3.60 7.49 -10.39
CA ASP A 110 -3.65 6.51 -11.49
C ASP A 110 -4.25 5.18 -11.01
N GLY A 111 -4.40 4.24 -11.91
CA GLY A 111 -4.96 2.93 -11.59
C GLY A 111 -4.47 1.86 -12.55
N GLN A 112 -4.54 0.61 -12.08
CA GLN A 112 -4.17 -0.58 -12.83
C GLN A 112 -4.92 -0.69 -14.16
N PRO A 113 -4.28 -1.26 -15.20
CA PRO A 113 -4.96 -1.59 -16.45
C PRO A 113 -6.20 -2.46 -16.22
N VAL A 114 -7.21 -2.26 -17.04
CA VAL A 114 -8.48 -2.98 -16.95
C VAL A 114 -8.77 -3.78 -18.22
N ASP A 115 -9.33 -4.97 -18.06
CA ASP A 115 -10.05 -5.69 -19.13
C ASP A 115 -11.56 -5.60 -18.84
N PRO A 116 -12.31 -4.75 -19.54
CA PRO A 116 -13.74 -4.57 -19.28
C PRO A 116 -14.58 -5.85 -19.38
N LYS A 117 -14.08 -6.89 -20.07
CA LYS A 117 -14.81 -8.16 -20.27
C LYS A 117 -14.96 -8.98 -18.99
N VAL A 118 -14.06 -8.79 -18.03
CA VAL A 118 -14.09 -9.52 -16.75
C VAL A 118 -14.76 -8.72 -15.64
N TRP A 119 -15.12 -7.45 -15.90
CA TRP A 119 -15.86 -6.61 -14.94
C TRP A 119 -17.36 -6.83 -15.06
N ARG A 120 -18.04 -6.79 -13.92
CA ARG A 120 -19.52 -6.88 -13.87
C ARG A 120 -20.20 -5.66 -14.45
N HIS A 121 -19.58 -4.47 -14.27
CA HIS A 121 -19.95 -3.18 -14.85
C HIS A 121 -18.71 -2.55 -15.46
N PRO A 122 -18.83 -1.64 -16.43
CA PRO A 122 -17.67 -0.95 -16.97
C PRO A 122 -16.82 -0.31 -15.85
N PRO A 123 -15.49 -0.47 -15.87
CA PRO A 123 -14.62 -0.08 -14.75
C PRO A 123 -14.71 1.37 -14.31
N PHE A 124 -15.07 2.27 -15.23
CA PHE A 124 -15.21 3.71 -15.01
C PHE A 124 -16.67 4.19 -15.03
N GLU A 125 -17.63 3.28 -14.86
CA GLU A 125 -19.04 3.58 -14.61
C GLU A 125 -19.39 3.21 -13.16
N PRO A 126 -19.15 4.11 -12.18
CA PRO A 126 -19.28 3.80 -10.77
C PRO A 126 -20.67 3.29 -10.44
N THR A 127 -20.75 2.09 -9.90
CA THR A 127 -22.02 1.44 -9.57
C THR A 127 -22.11 1.19 -8.07
N LEU A 128 -23.12 1.76 -7.43
CA LEU A 128 -23.38 1.58 -6.01
C LEU A 128 -24.18 0.31 -5.75
N TYR A 129 -23.77 -0.44 -4.74
CA TYR A 129 -24.46 -1.65 -4.26
C TYR A 129 -24.83 -1.53 -2.78
N THR A 130 -25.89 -2.23 -2.38
CA THR A 130 -26.39 -2.25 -0.99
C THR A 130 -25.49 -3.01 -0.02
N ALA A 131 -24.57 -3.85 -0.52
CA ALA A 131 -23.58 -4.63 0.23
C ALA A 131 -22.54 -5.17 -0.76
N ALA A 132 -21.58 -5.98 -0.30
CA ALA A 132 -20.72 -6.75 -1.17
C ALA A 132 -21.54 -7.63 -2.14
N VAL A 133 -21.13 -7.71 -3.39
CA VAL A 133 -21.82 -8.52 -4.41
C VAL A 133 -21.82 -10.00 -4.00
N GLU A 134 -20.72 -10.48 -3.43
CA GLU A 134 -20.53 -11.83 -2.91
C GLU A 134 -21.47 -12.14 -1.73
N ALA A 135 -21.89 -11.11 -0.98
CA ALA A 135 -22.87 -11.20 0.09
C ALA A 135 -24.33 -10.95 -0.38
N GLY A 136 -24.56 -10.95 -1.69
CA GLY A 136 -25.90 -10.78 -2.27
C GLY A 136 -26.34 -9.32 -2.41
N GLY A 137 -25.39 -8.36 -2.34
CA GLY A 137 -25.66 -6.94 -2.59
C GLY A 137 -26.38 -6.69 -3.92
N LYS A 138 -27.26 -5.70 -3.97
CA LYS A 138 -28.03 -5.32 -5.13
C LYS A 138 -27.59 -3.95 -5.64
N PRO A 139 -27.55 -3.72 -6.96
CA PRO A 139 -27.26 -2.40 -7.50
C PRO A 139 -28.35 -1.42 -7.09
N ARG A 140 -27.95 -0.16 -6.87
CA ARG A 140 -28.85 0.94 -6.52
C ARG A 140 -28.36 2.25 -7.14
N ALA A 141 -29.25 3.22 -7.27
CA ALA A 141 -28.88 4.58 -7.65
C ALA A 141 -28.04 5.26 -6.55
N LEU A 142 -27.19 6.21 -6.94
CA LEU A 142 -26.52 7.12 -6.01
C LEU A 142 -27.58 7.89 -5.20
N PRO A 143 -27.32 8.19 -3.92
CA PRO A 143 -28.30 8.81 -3.03
C PRO A 143 -28.59 10.26 -3.43
N ASN A 144 -29.84 10.67 -3.26
CA ASN A 144 -30.26 12.08 -3.37
C ASN A 144 -29.94 12.86 -2.09
N ASP A 145 -30.00 14.19 -2.17
CA ASP A 145 -29.82 15.05 -0.99
C ASP A 145 -30.85 14.71 0.08
N GLY A 146 -30.39 14.62 1.33
CA GLY A 146 -31.20 14.26 2.48
C GLY A 146 -31.46 12.75 2.64
N GLU A 147 -31.05 11.93 1.68
CA GLU A 147 -31.16 10.46 1.81
C GLU A 147 -30.11 9.94 2.79
N LYS A 148 -30.52 9.02 3.66
CA LYS A 148 -29.59 8.35 4.58
C LYS A 148 -28.70 7.39 3.82
N VAL A 149 -27.40 7.56 3.97
CA VAL A 149 -26.37 6.68 3.38
C VAL A 149 -26.05 5.56 4.38
N ASP A 150 -26.16 4.31 3.91
CA ASP A 150 -25.78 3.16 4.72
C ASP A 150 -24.27 2.91 4.60
N PRO A 151 -23.53 2.81 5.70
CA PRO A 151 -22.09 2.56 5.68
C PRO A 151 -21.68 1.20 5.08
N GLU A 152 -22.63 0.25 4.97
CA GLU A 152 -22.36 -1.06 4.35
C GLU A 152 -22.45 -1.05 2.82
N TRP A 153 -22.97 0.02 2.22
CA TRP A 153 -22.95 0.14 0.77
C TRP A 153 -21.54 0.08 0.22
N ARG A 154 -21.44 -0.35 -1.05
CA ARG A 154 -20.15 -0.43 -1.75
C ARG A 154 -20.23 0.26 -3.11
N LEU A 155 -19.24 1.11 -3.38
CA LEU A 155 -19.06 1.73 -4.70
C LEU A 155 -18.03 0.92 -5.48
N TYR A 156 -18.46 0.35 -6.60
CA TYR A 156 -17.66 -0.44 -7.51
C TYR A 156 -17.16 0.43 -8.66
N ALA A 157 -15.87 0.61 -8.75
CA ALA A 157 -15.16 1.26 -9.85
C ALA A 157 -13.66 1.00 -9.74
N ARG A 158 -12.88 1.14 -10.83
CA ARG A 158 -11.43 1.16 -10.76
C ARG A 158 -10.96 2.36 -9.93
N SER A 159 -9.93 2.16 -9.12
CA SER A 159 -9.34 3.13 -8.19
C SER A 159 -10.29 3.61 -7.08
N ALA A 160 -11.39 2.88 -6.84
CA ALA A 160 -12.26 3.21 -5.71
C ALA A 160 -11.58 2.91 -4.38
N GLY A 161 -10.84 1.78 -4.26
CA GLY A 161 -10.05 1.42 -3.09
C GLY A 161 -8.59 1.87 -3.20
N ASP A 162 -8.06 1.87 -4.42
CA ASP A 162 -6.66 2.03 -4.76
C ASP A 162 -6.47 3.02 -5.93
N ASP A 163 -6.29 4.37 -5.71
CA ASP A 163 -6.15 5.00 -4.39
C ASP A 163 -6.88 6.38 -4.35
N LYS A 164 -8.01 6.55 -5.07
CA LYS A 164 -8.73 7.84 -5.13
C LYS A 164 -9.54 8.16 -3.86
N ALA A 165 -9.84 7.17 -3.03
CA ALA A 165 -10.62 7.39 -1.81
C ALA A 165 -9.94 8.31 -0.79
N PRO A 166 -8.62 8.21 -0.50
CA PRO A 166 -7.94 9.16 0.36
C PRO A 166 -8.03 10.59 -0.15
N ILE A 167 -7.91 10.81 -1.45
CA ILE A 167 -7.99 12.14 -2.06
C ILE A 167 -9.38 12.74 -1.80
N ALA A 168 -10.44 11.96 -2.03
CA ALA A 168 -11.81 12.38 -1.73
C ALA A 168 -12.01 12.70 -0.25
N ALA A 169 -11.45 11.90 0.67
CA ALA A 169 -11.51 12.13 2.10
C ALA A 169 -10.77 13.42 2.51
N ILE A 170 -9.56 13.64 2.00
CA ILE A 170 -8.74 14.83 2.24
C ILE A 170 -9.49 16.10 1.83
N VAL A 171 -10.04 16.14 0.61
CA VAL A 171 -10.82 17.29 0.12
C VAL A 171 -12.00 17.60 1.04
N ASN A 172 -12.74 16.58 1.49
CA ASN A 172 -13.90 16.76 2.34
C ASN A 172 -13.53 17.18 3.77
N VAL A 173 -12.42 16.71 4.32
CA VAL A 173 -11.91 17.19 5.63
C VAL A 173 -11.47 18.64 5.55
N LEU A 174 -10.77 19.05 4.50
CA LEU A 174 -10.37 20.45 4.31
C LEU A 174 -11.60 21.39 4.19
N ARG A 175 -12.63 20.98 3.47
CA ARG A 175 -13.90 21.69 3.41
C ARG A 175 -14.59 21.76 4.79
N ALA A 176 -14.63 20.62 5.50
CA ALA A 176 -15.22 20.57 6.84
C ALA A 176 -14.49 21.53 7.82
N PHE A 177 -13.19 21.58 7.76
CA PHE A 177 -12.38 22.48 8.59
C PHE A 177 -12.62 23.94 8.24
N ARG A 178 -12.61 24.28 6.96
CA ARG A 178 -12.91 25.64 6.50
C ARG A 178 -14.31 26.10 6.93
N ASP A 179 -15.32 25.27 6.69
CA ASP A 179 -16.72 25.61 6.96
C ASP A 179 -17.02 25.61 8.47
N GLY A 180 -16.32 24.77 9.24
CA GLY A 180 -16.40 24.70 10.70
C GLY A 180 -15.47 25.65 11.45
N GLY A 181 -14.67 26.48 10.77
CA GLY A 181 -13.73 27.42 11.40
C GLY A 181 -12.56 26.74 12.13
N VAL A 182 -12.29 25.46 11.84
CA VAL A 182 -11.17 24.69 12.42
C VAL A 182 -9.94 24.81 11.50
N ARG A 183 -8.75 24.80 12.10
CA ARG A 183 -7.48 24.81 11.35
C ARG A 183 -6.67 23.57 11.67
N PRO A 184 -5.94 23.02 10.70
CA PRO A 184 -4.92 22.04 10.97
C PRO A 184 -3.90 22.57 11.99
N THR A 185 -3.22 21.67 12.69
CA THR A 185 -2.19 22.02 13.69
C THR A 185 -0.77 22.09 13.10
N SER A 186 -0.60 21.60 11.87
CA SER A 186 0.67 21.57 11.13
C SER A 186 0.49 22.22 9.75
N ASN A 187 1.58 22.69 9.14
CA ASN A 187 1.61 22.97 7.71
C ASN A 187 1.39 21.66 6.95
N LEU A 188 0.75 21.73 5.79
CA LEU A 188 0.44 20.56 4.99
C LEU A 188 1.05 20.70 3.58
N ILE A 189 1.69 19.64 3.13
CA ILE A 189 2.17 19.50 1.76
C ILE A 189 1.58 18.20 1.23
N PHE A 190 0.76 18.30 0.19
CA PHE A 190 0.15 17.18 -0.50
C PHE A 190 0.95 16.89 -1.77
N LEU A 191 1.23 15.63 -2.04
CA LEU A 191 1.84 15.16 -3.29
C LEU A 191 1.03 13.97 -3.77
N PHE A 192 0.27 14.16 -4.88
CA PHE A 192 -0.49 13.06 -5.49
C PHE A 192 0.20 12.64 -6.78
N ASP A 193 0.55 11.36 -6.84
CA ASP A 193 1.25 10.72 -7.94
C ASP A 193 0.28 10.21 -9.01
N GLY A 194 0.68 10.26 -10.27
CA GLY A 194 -0.13 9.83 -11.41
C GLY A 194 0.40 8.58 -12.09
N GLU A 195 1.37 7.88 -11.50
CA GLU A 195 2.00 6.71 -12.11
C GLU A 195 2.46 5.65 -11.07
N GLU A 196 1.86 5.62 -9.88
CA GLU A 196 2.22 4.66 -8.84
C GLU A 196 2.06 3.21 -9.33
N GLU A 197 0.95 2.93 -9.95
CA GLU A 197 0.60 1.61 -10.49
C GLU A 197 1.47 1.18 -11.69
N ALA A 198 2.23 2.11 -12.25
CA ALA A 198 3.29 1.86 -13.22
C ALA A 198 4.68 1.73 -12.57
N GLY A 199 4.77 1.77 -11.21
CA GLY A 199 6.00 1.67 -10.43
C GLY A 199 6.66 3.02 -10.13
N SER A 200 5.98 4.16 -10.28
CA SER A 200 6.47 5.52 -10.01
C SER A 200 7.85 5.82 -10.63
N PRO A 201 8.09 5.55 -11.93
CA PRO A 201 9.43 5.66 -12.51
C PRO A 201 10.02 7.07 -12.44
N HIS A 202 9.19 8.11 -12.41
CA HIS A 202 9.64 9.50 -12.37
C HIS A 202 9.50 10.17 -10.99
N LEU A 203 8.92 9.51 -9.99
CA LEU A 203 8.69 10.10 -8.67
C LEU A 203 10.00 10.56 -8.01
N GLY A 204 11.09 9.80 -8.18
CA GLY A 204 12.43 10.19 -7.72
C GLY A 204 12.91 11.49 -8.34
N GLU A 205 12.62 11.72 -9.64
CA GLU A 205 12.92 12.98 -10.32
C GLU A 205 12.06 14.14 -9.79
N TYR A 206 10.76 13.92 -9.55
CA TYR A 206 9.90 14.92 -8.90
C TYR A 206 10.44 15.36 -7.55
N LEU A 207 10.78 14.41 -6.68
CA LEU A 207 11.31 14.70 -5.33
C LEU A 207 12.66 15.45 -5.39
N THR A 208 13.49 15.17 -6.40
CA THR A 208 14.79 15.82 -6.60
C THR A 208 14.62 17.22 -7.20
N ARG A 209 13.87 17.35 -8.30
CA ARG A 209 13.67 18.59 -9.04
C ARG A 209 12.95 19.64 -8.19
N TYR A 210 11.95 19.20 -7.42
CA TYR A 210 11.15 20.06 -6.55
C TYR A 210 11.52 19.94 -5.07
N ARG A 211 12.76 19.55 -4.77
CA ARG A 211 13.26 19.32 -3.41
C ARG A 211 12.96 20.46 -2.45
N ALA A 212 13.12 21.72 -2.89
CA ALA A 212 12.85 22.89 -2.06
C ALA A 212 11.38 22.97 -1.56
N ARG A 213 10.44 22.36 -2.29
CA ARG A 213 9.01 22.34 -1.97
C ARG A 213 8.68 21.26 -0.93
N VAL A 214 9.40 20.14 -0.94
CA VAL A 214 9.13 18.97 -0.08
C VAL A 214 10.10 18.85 1.10
N SER A 215 11.26 19.53 1.07
CA SER A 215 12.25 19.49 2.16
C SER A 215 11.73 19.95 3.54
N PRO A 216 10.73 20.87 3.65
CA PRO A 216 10.18 21.26 4.96
C PRO A 216 9.40 20.15 5.67
N ILE A 217 9.05 19.05 5.00
CA ILE A 217 8.26 17.97 5.58
C ILE A 217 9.03 17.27 6.69
N ASP A 218 8.36 17.02 7.81
CA ASP A 218 8.92 16.30 8.96
C ASP A 218 8.61 14.82 8.93
N ILE A 219 7.43 14.44 8.45
CA ILE A 219 6.99 13.06 8.24
C ILE A 219 5.99 12.97 7.09
N TRP A 220 6.05 11.89 6.33
CA TRP A 220 5.09 11.56 5.29
C TRP A 220 4.00 10.61 5.81
N LEU A 221 2.77 10.91 5.47
CA LEU A 221 1.60 10.05 5.63
C LEU A 221 1.23 9.50 4.26
N PHE A 222 1.44 8.20 4.08
CA PHE A 222 1.10 7.48 2.86
C PHE A 222 -0.29 6.88 3.01
N PHE A 223 -1.24 7.37 2.24
CA PHE A 223 -2.58 6.80 2.21
C PHE A 223 -2.69 5.82 1.07
N ASP A 224 -2.39 4.57 1.33
CA ASP A 224 -2.41 3.52 0.33
C ASP A 224 -2.63 2.14 0.99
N GLY A 225 -3.27 1.24 0.25
CA GLY A 225 -3.52 -0.13 0.66
C GLY A 225 -4.76 -0.34 1.53
N PRO A 226 -5.09 -1.63 1.76
CA PRO A 226 -6.26 -2.02 2.54
C PRO A 226 -5.95 -2.02 4.04
N VAL A 227 -7.01 -1.83 4.85
CA VAL A 227 -6.98 -2.14 6.28
C VAL A 227 -6.68 -3.62 6.51
N HIS A 228 -6.37 -3.98 7.75
CA HIS A 228 -6.09 -5.38 8.09
C HIS A 228 -7.24 -6.32 7.72
N GLN A 229 -6.92 -7.56 7.36
CA GLN A 229 -7.91 -8.60 6.97
C GLN A 229 -9.02 -8.86 8.01
N SER A 230 -8.77 -8.54 9.29
CA SER A 230 -9.81 -8.53 10.32
C SER A 230 -10.82 -7.39 10.18
N GLY A 231 -10.66 -6.51 9.20
CA GLY A 231 -11.42 -5.27 9.07
C GLY A 231 -10.96 -4.17 10.02
N ARG A 232 -9.98 -4.40 10.89
CA ARG A 232 -9.47 -3.39 11.82
C ARG A 232 -8.58 -2.38 11.10
N PRO A 233 -8.68 -1.08 11.44
CA PRO A 233 -7.72 -0.07 10.99
C PRO A 233 -6.30 -0.46 11.35
N GLN A 234 -5.34 -0.03 10.53
CA GLN A 234 -3.92 -0.25 10.84
C GLN A 234 -3.07 0.95 10.44
N ILE A 235 -1.93 1.08 11.11
CA ILE A 235 -0.81 1.93 10.69
C ILE A 235 0.37 1.01 10.41
N THR A 236 1.01 1.21 9.27
CA THR A 236 2.13 0.37 8.83
C THR A 236 3.41 1.19 8.73
N PHE A 237 4.51 0.67 9.28
CA PHE A 237 5.78 1.38 9.39
C PHE A 237 6.77 1.08 8.27
N GLY A 238 6.44 0.15 7.38
CA GLY A 238 7.33 -0.19 6.27
C GLY A 238 6.71 -1.13 5.26
N VAL A 239 7.41 -1.30 4.16
CA VAL A 239 7.05 -2.16 3.04
C VAL A 239 8.21 -3.04 2.64
N ARG A 240 7.91 -4.18 2.04
CA ARG A 240 8.92 -5.01 1.39
C ARG A 240 9.35 -4.37 0.09
N GLY A 241 10.63 -4.56 -0.24
CA GLY A 241 11.11 -4.36 -1.59
C GLY A 241 10.87 -5.60 -2.46
N SER A 242 11.14 -5.47 -3.74
CA SER A 242 11.05 -6.58 -4.69
C SER A 242 12.14 -6.50 -5.75
N MET A 243 12.58 -7.68 -6.20
CA MET A 243 13.40 -7.83 -7.39
C MET A 243 13.09 -9.16 -8.07
N GLY A 244 13.24 -9.20 -9.40
CA GLY A 244 13.06 -10.37 -10.22
C GLY A 244 14.37 -10.80 -10.87
N LEU A 245 14.67 -12.11 -10.85
CA LEU A 245 15.82 -12.70 -11.55
C LEU A 245 15.38 -13.90 -12.38
N GLU A 246 16.06 -14.13 -13.49
CA GLU A 246 15.94 -15.38 -14.24
C GLU A 246 17.27 -16.14 -14.20
N VAL A 247 17.19 -17.43 -13.98
CA VAL A 247 18.33 -18.34 -13.98
C VAL A 247 18.12 -19.38 -15.08
N THR A 248 18.95 -19.33 -16.12
CA THR A 248 18.97 -20.29 -17.21
C THR A 248 20.17 -21.22 -17.07
N VAL A 249 19.94 -22.53 -17.07
CA VAL A 249 21.00 -23.54 -17.13
C VAL A 249 21.10 -24.11 -18.56
N TYR A 250 22.31 -24.45 -18.98
CA TYR A 250 22.61 -24.89 -20.34
C TYR A 250 23.05 -26.35 -20.36
N GLY A 251 22.50 -27.12 -21.30
CA GLY A 251 22.90 -28.48 -21.64
C GLY A 251 23.53 -28.55 -23.03
N ALA A 252 23.06 -29.45 -23.88
CA ALA A 252 23.54 -29.59 -25.25
C ALA A 252 23.21 -28.37 -26.12
N THR A 253 23.86 -28.20 -27.26
CA THR A 253 23.65 -27.07 -28.18
C THR A 253 22.28 -27.08 -28.87
N ARG A 254 21.56 -28.17 -28.80
CA ARG A 254 20.22 -28.41 -29.37
C ARG A 254 19.48 -29.43 -28.53
N GLU A 255 18.21 -29.53 -28.69
CA GLU A 255 17.40 -30.63 -28.15
C GLU A 255 17.88 -31.99 -28.66
N LEU A 256 17.87 -32.99 -27.78
CA LEU A 256 18.32 -34.34 -28.10
C LEU A 256 17.18 -35.33 -27.89
N HIS A 257 17.10 -36.35 -28.77
CA HIS A 257 16.14 -37.45 -28.58
C HIS A 257 16.47 -38.23 -27.29
N SER A 258 15.54 -38.25 -26.33
CA SER A 258 15.78 -38.87 -25.01
C SER A 258 16.06 -40.37 -25.06
N GLY A 259 15.49 -41.08 -26.04
CA GLY A 259 15.76 -42.50 -26.25
C GLY A 259 17.19 -42.80 -26.73
N HIS A 260 17.86 -41.86 -27.38
CA HIS A 260 19.23 -42.03 -27.87
C HIS A 260 20.27 -41.46 -26.92
N TYR A 261 19.94 -40.41 -26.16
CA TYR A 261 20.90 -39.66 -25.38
C TYR A 261 20.57 -39.64 -23.89
N GLY A 262 19.45 -40.24 -23.42
CA GLY A 262 19.12 -40.38 -22.01
C GLY A 262 20.19 -41.18 -21.27
N ASN A 263 20.42 -40.87 -20.00
CA ASN A 263 21.50 -41.35 -19.13
C ASN A 263 22.93 -40.99 -19.59
N TRP A 264 23.07 -40.24 -20.71
CA TRP A 264 24.36 -39.82 -21.24
C TRP A 264 24.47 -38.29 -21.30
N ALA A 265 23.50 -37.61 -21.92
CA ALA A 265 23.46 -36.14 -21.93
C ALA A 265 22.84 -35.59 -20.62
N PRO A 266 23.29 -34.42 -20.12
CA PRO A 266 22.67 -33.79 -18.98
C PRO A 266 21.20 -33.46 -19.21
N ASP A 267 20.34 -33.84 -18.27
CA ASP A 267 18.92 -33.47 -18.23
C ASP A 267 18.80 -32.07 -17.61
N THR A 268 18.63 -31.03 -18.45
CA THR A 268 18.64 -29.64 -18.02
C THR A 268 17.52 -29.29 -17.04
N PRO A 269 16.25 -29.75 -17.19
CA PRO A 269 15.23 -29.55 -16.16
C PRO A 269 15.63 -30.12 -14.80
N LEU A 270 16.22 -31.31 -14.75
CA LEU A 270 16.66 -31.92 -13.50
C LEU A 270 17.88 -31.19 -12.89
N VAL A 271 18.80 -30.71 -13.74
CA VAL A 271 19.95 -29.89 -13.30
C VAL A 271 19.46 -28.60 -12.66
N LEU A 272 18.49 -27.91 -13.28
CA LEU A 272 17.87 -26.71 -12.72
C LEU A 272 17.12 -27.01 -11.43
N ALA A 273 16.32 -28.08 -11.38
CA ALA A 273 15.56 -28.46 -10.18
C ALA A 273 16.49 -28.69 -8.97
N ARG A 274 17.65 -29.37 -9.17
CA ARG A 274 18.65 -29.56 -8.12
C ARG A 274 19.29 -28.24 -7.68
N LEU A 275 19.55 -27.32 -8.60
CA LEU A 275 20.05 -26.00 -8.28
C LEU A 275 19.03 -25.23 -7.43
N LEU A 276 17.75 -25.22 -7.80
CA LEU A 276 16.69 -24.55 -7.03
C LEU A 276 16.51 -25.18 -5.65
N ALA A 277 16.52 -26.50 -5.55
CA ALA A 277 16.42 -27.23 -4.27
C ALA A 277 17.61 -26.94 -3.34
N SER A 278 18.78 -26.56 -3.88
CA SER A 278 19.92 -26.15 -3.04
C SER A 278 19.76 -24.77 -2.38
N MET A 279 18.82 -23.96 -2.88
CA MET A 279 18.63 -22.57 -2.43
C MET A 279 17.72 -22.46 -1.19
N LYS A 280 16.92 -23.48 -0.89
CA LYS A 280 15.89 -23.42 0.15
C LYS A 280 15.68 -24.82 0.75
N ASP A 281 15.52 -24.90 2.07
CA ASP A 281 15.20 -26.17 2.73
C ASP A 281 13.68 -26.45 2.74
N ASP A 282 13.32 -27.64 3.23
CA ASP A 282 11.93 -28.11 3.30
C ASP A 282 11.04 -27.25 4.25
N ASN A 283 11.65 -26.50 5.16
CA ASN A 283 10.94 -25.58 6.07
C ASN A 283 10.89 -24.13 5.53
N GLY A 284 11.35 -23.91 4.31
CA GLY A 284 11.29 -22.60 3.67
C GLY A 284 12.40 -21.63 4.07
N LYS A 285 13.45 -22.09 4.77
CA LYS A 285 14.63 -21.28 5.06
C LYS A 285 15.50 -21.20 3.81
N VAL A 286 15.90 -19.99 3.42
CA VAL A 286 16.84 -19.78 2.31
C VAL A 286 18.25 -20.16 2.76
N LEU A 287 18.91 -21.02 1.97
CA LEU A 287 20.22 -21.59 2.24
C LEU A 287 21.37 -20.84 1.53
N VAL A 288 21.08 -19.73 0.88
CA VAL A 288 22.08 -18.84 0.29
C VAL A 288 22.86 -18.17 1.42
N ASP A 289 24.18 -18.40 1.48
CA ASP A 289 25.02 -17.82 2.55
C ASP A 289 24.96 -16.29 2.57
N GLY A 290 24.78 -15.72 3.75
CA GLY A 290 24.65 -14.28 3.95
C GLY A 290 23.27 -13.71 3.63
N TRP A 291 22.29 -14.54 3.25
CA TRP A 291 20.95 -14.09 2.83
C TRP A 291 20.25 -13.19 3.83
N TYR A 292 20.40 -13.46 5.11
CA TYR A 292 19.73 -12.74 6.21
C TYR A 292 20.62 -11.68 6.88
N ASP A 293 21.92 -11.61 6.56
CA ASP A 293 22.90 -10.86 7.34
C ASP A 293 22.70 -9.34 7.26
N SER A 294 22.21 -8.84 6.14
CA SER A 294 21.98 -7.41 5.94
C SER A 294 20.59 -6.94 6.36
N ALA A 295 19.70 -7.86 6.74
CA ALA A 295 18.36 -7.48 7.20
C ALA A 295 18.46 -6.67 8.49
N SER A 296 17.79 -5.50 8.52
CA SER A 296 17.74 -4.68 9.73
C SER A 296 17.09 -5.42 10.89
N PRO A 297 17.69 -5.41 12.08
CA PRO A 297 17.13 -6.10 13.23
C PRO A 297 15.70 -5.65 13.56
N ILE A 298 14.91 -6.58 14.10
CA ILE A 298 13.59 -6.28 14.66
C ILE A 298 13.79 -5.79 16.09
N GLY A 299 13.39 -4.54 16.37
CA GLY A 299 13.54 -3.89 17.67
C GLY A 299 12.50 -4.36 18.70
N PRO A 300 12.59 -3.85 19.95
CA PRO A 300 11.60 -4.19 20.99
C PRO A 300 10.19 -3.73 20.64
N GLU A 301 10.04 -2.56 20.04
CA GLU A 301 8.74 -1.99 19.63
C GLU A 301 8.09 -2.81 18.53
N GLU A 302 8.87 -3.24 17.51
CA GLU A 302 8.37 -4.10 16.45
C GLU A 302 7.95 -5.49 16.99
N ARG A 303 8.72 -6.06 17.92
CA ARG A 303 8.34 -7.33 18.57
C ARG A 303 7.07 -7.20 19.40
N ALA A 304 6.91 -6.09 20.12
CA ALA A 304 5.69 -5.83 20.89
C ALA A 304 4.47 -5.65 19.95
N ALA A 305 4.66 -4.96 18.83
CA ALA A 305 3.61 -4.79 17.82
C ALA A 305 3.21 -6.13 17.18
N LEU A 306 4.17 -6.97 16.79
CA LEU A 306 3.91 -8.32 16.27
C LEU A 306 3.14 -9.18 17.27
N ALA A 307 3.54 -9.14 18.56
CA ALA A 307 2.85 -9.91 19.62
C ALA A 307 1.42 -9.43 19.89
N ALA A 308 1.10 -8.17 19.54
CA ALA A 308 -0.24 -7.59 19.66
C ALA A 308 -1.11 -7.82 18.40
N MET A 309 -0.55 -8.33 17.31
CA MET A 309 -1.32 -8.64 16.10
C MET A 309 -2.24 -9.85 16.35
N PRO A 310 -3.45 -9.85 15.78
CA PRO A 310 -4.33 -11.01 15.85
C PRO A 310 -3.67 -12.24 15.17
N ASP A 311 -3.82 -13.41 15.77
CA ASP A 311 -3.42 -14.66 15.14
C ASP A 311 -4.46 -15.09 14.10
N TYR A 312 -4.15 -14.88 12.83
CA TYR A 312 -4.98 -15.25 11.68
C TYR A 312 -4.44 -16.44 10.90
N ASP A 313 -3.31 -17.02 11.28
CA ASP A 313 -2.65 -18.06 10.50
C ASP A 313 -3.51 -19.32 10.35
N ALA A 314 -4.26 -19.68 11.40
CA ALA A 314 -5.16 -20.84 11.34
C ALA A 314 -6.36 -20.59 10.38
N GLU A 315 -6.86 -19.36 10.34
CA GLU A 315 -7.96 -18.97 9.44
C GLU A 315 -7.48 -18.90 8.00
N LEU A 316 -6.36 -18.24 7.75
CA LEU A 316 -5.72 -18.18 6.43
C LEU A 316 -5.40 -19.59 5.88
N LYS A 317 -4.85 -20.49 6.70
CA LYS A 317 -4.61 -21.87 6.27
C LYS A 317 -5.89 -22.57 5.82
N ARG A 318 -7.00 -22.38 6.53
CA ARG A 318 -8.30 -22.94 6.12
C ARG A 318 -8.84 -22.33 4.83
N GLU A 319 -8.79 -21.00 4.72
CA GLU A 319 -9.24 -20.26 3.54
C GLU A 319 -8.44 -20.67 2.30
N LEU A 320 -7.11 -20.76 2.43
CA LEU A 320 -6.20 -21.08 1.35
C LEU A 320 -6.02 -22.60 1.11
N GLY A 321 -6.64 -23.45 1.93
CA GLY A 321 -6.53 -24.90 1.81
C GLY A 321 -5.13 -25.45 2.14
N LEU A 322 -4.38 -24.80 3.04
CA LEU A 322 -3.02 -25.15 3.40
C LEU A 322 -2.97 -25.99 4.68
N ALA A 323 -2.38 -27.18 4.61
CA ALA A 323 -2.14 -28.02 5.78
C ALA A 323 -0.96 -27.51 6.63
N TRP A 324 0.01 -26.84 6.01
CA TRP A 324 1.19 -26.28 6.67
C TRP A 324 1.65 -25.00 5.96
N THR A 325 2.55 -24.26 6.60
CA THR A 325 3.18 -23.05 6.05
C THR A 325 4.70 -23.12 6.25
N GLU A 326 5.44 -22.47 5.36
CA GLU A 326 6.90 -22.35 5.52
C GLU A 326 7.26 -21.54 6.76
N GLY A 327 8.36 -21.92 7.42
CA GLY A 327 8.97 -21.18 8.52
C GLY A 327 8.23 -21.29 9.86
N GLN A 328 7.41 -22.31 10.04
CA GLN A 328 6.78 -22.57 11.33
C GLN A 328 7.81 -22.66 12.47
N PRO A 329 7.48 -22.18 13.70
CA PRO A 329 6.16 -21.71 14.14
C PRO A 329 5.90 -20.20 13.92
N ALA A 330 6.77 -19.48 13.20
CA ALA A 330 6.61 -18.04 13.00
C ALA A 330 5.33 -17.70 12.22
N SER A 331 4.62 -16.68 12.67
CA SER A 331 3.40 -16.15 12.04
C SER A 331 3.67 -15.46 10.71
N LEU A 332 2.63 -15.29 9.88
CA LEU A 332 2.76 -14.53 8.62
C LEU A 332 3.35 -13.12 8.82
N PRO A 333 2.90 -12.29 9.77
CA PRO A 333 3.50 -10.97 10.00
C PRO A 333 5.00 -11.02 10.35
N GLU A 334 5.44 -12.01 11.13
CA GLU A 334 6.88 -12.22 11.44
C GLU A 334 7.67 -12.60 10.18
N ARG A 335 7.11 -13.47 9.33
CA ARG A 335 7.75 -13.89 8.07
C ARG A 335 7.86 -12.76 7.06
N LEU A 336 6.94 -11.81 7.05
CA LEU A 336 7.00 -10.63 6.18
C LEU A 336 8.20 -9.71 6.50
N LEU A 337 8.75 -9.77 7.70
CA LEU A 337 9.94 -9.00 8.08
C LEU A 337 11.27 -9.72 7.77
N GLN A 338 11.24 -10.82 7.05
CA GLN A 338 12.42 -11.55 6.58
C GLN A 338 12.48 -11.54 5.04
N PRO A 339 13.69 -11.51 4.44
CA PRO A 339 13.82 -11.62 3.00
C PRO A 339 13.36 -13.00 2.53
N ALA A 340 12.65 -13.04 1.40
CA ALA A 340 12.10 -14.28 0.86
C ALA A 340 12.59 -14.53 -0.57
N LEU A 341 12.75 -15.82 -0.91
CA LEU A 341 13.03 -16.31 -2.25
C LEU A 341 11.88 -17.23 -2.67
N THR A 342 11.28 -16.92 -3.82
CA THR A 342 10.16 -17.68 -4.38
C THR A 342 10.46 -18.04 -5.83
N VAL A 343 10.22 -19.27 -6.23
CA VAL A 343 10.23 -19.68 -7.64
C VAL A 343 8.87 -19.31 -8.22
N ARG A 344 8.84 -18.35 -9.15
CA ARG A 344 7.61 -17.85 -9.80
C ARG A 344 7.21 -18.66 -11.02
N GLY A 345 8.19 -19.35 -11.63
CA GLY A 345 7.97 -20.19 -12.80
C GLY A 345 9.20 -21.01 -13.14
N ILE A 346 8.97 -22.14 -13.78
CA ILE A 346 10.02 -23.03 -14.31
C ILE A 346 9.63 -23.40 -15.74
N SER A 347 10.58 -23.34 -16.66
CA SER A 347 10.44 -23.71 -18.06
C SER A 347 11.60 -24.63 -18.46
N GLY A 348 11.29 -25.73 -19.17
CA GLY A 348 12.30 -26.68 -19.65
C GLY A 348 11.62 -27.89 -20.30
N GLY A 349 11.40 -27.84 -21.62
CA GLY A 349 10.58 -28.78 -22.34
C GLY A 349 9.07 -28.55 -22.21
N ASN A 350 8.26 -29.43 -22.79
CA ASN A 350 6.81 -29.33 -22.79
C ASN A 350 6.17 -30.48 -22.02
N THR A 351 4.95 -30.26 -21.53
CA THR A 351 4.11 -31.24 -20.84
C THR A 351 2.77 -31.42 -21.56
N GLY A 352 1.98 -32.41 -21.14
CA GLY A 352 0.65 -32.68 -21.72
C GLY A 352 0.72 -33.07 -23.21
N ALA A 353 -0.17 -32.55 -24.03
CA ALA A 353 -0.27 -32.86 -25.45
C ALA A 353 0.95 -32.43 -26.30
N LEU A 354 1.76 -31.52 -25.78
CA LEU A 354 2.98 -31.03 -26.43
C LEU A 354 4.24 -31.79 -25.96
N ALA A 355 4.12 -32.75 -25.03
CA ALA A 355 5.25 -33.52 -24.54
C ALA A 355 5.90 -34.32 -25.69
N ALA A 356 7.23 -34.27 -25.75
CA ALA A 356 8.02 -34.96 -26.73
C ALA A 356 9.14 -35.77 -26.07
N ASN A 357 9.66 -36.79 -26.77
CA ASN A 357 10.79 -37.60 -26.30
C ASN A 357 12.13 -36.86 -26.48
N VAL A 358 12.28 -35.70 -25.85
CA VAL A 358 13.45 -34.83 -25.96
C VAL A 358 14.09 -34.50 -24.60
N ILE A 359 15.39 -34.27 -24.61
CA ILE A 359 16.15 -33.62 -23.55
C ILE A 359 16.31 -32.18 -23.97
N PRO A 360 15.72 -31.22 -23.27
CA PRO A 360 15.84 -29.79 -23.60
C PRO A 360 17.28 -29.28 -23.54
N SER A 361 17.62 -28.36 -24.45
CA SER A 361 18.97 -27.73 -24.46
C SER A 361 19.17 -26.71 -23.32
N THR A 362 18.09 -26.16 -22.80
CA THR A 362 18.09 -25.22 -21.67
C THR A 362 16.92 -25.49 -20.74
N ALA A 363 17.04 -25.00 -19.50
CA ALA A 363 15.93 -24.85 -18.58
C ALA A 363 16.08 -23.53 -17.83
N THR A 364 14.98 -22.81 -17.60
CA THR A 364 14.96 -21.47 -16.99
C THR A 364 13.99 -21.44 -15.82
N ALA A 365 14.40 -20.77 -14.73
CA ALA A 365 13.55 -20.45 -13.61
C ALA A 365 13.44 -18.93 -13.44
N ALA A 366 12.21 -18.43 -13.25
CA ALA A 366 11.95 -17.08 -12.82
C ALA A 366 11.89 -17.04 -11.29
N LEU A 367 12.73 -16.24 -10.66
CA LEU A 367 12.83 -16.07 -9.22
C LEU A 367 12.23 -14.73 -8.82
N GLY A 368 11.44 -14.73 -7.74
CA GLY A 368 10.98 -13.52 -7.06
C GLY A 368 11.66 -13.40 -5.71
N ILE A 369 12.30 -12.28 -5.47
CA ILE A 369 12.95 -11.99 -4.20
C ILE A 369 12.21 -10.83 -3.54
N ARG A 370 11.76 -11.04 -2.30
CA ARG A 370 11.23 -9.97 -1.47
C ARG A 370 12.33 -9.51 -0.53
N LEU A 371 12.61 -8.21 -0.59
CA LEU A 371 13.62 -7.55 0.22
C LEU A 371 13.00 -6.99 1.50
N VAL A 372 13.81 -6.87 2.55
CA VAL A 372 13.46 -6.15 3.78
C VAL A 372 14.45 -5.04 4.05
N LYS A 373 14.11 -4.09 4.93
CA LYS A 373 15.01 -2.97 5.26
C LYS A 373 16.40 -3.47 5.64
N GLY A 374 17.42 -2.88 5.00
CA GLY A 374 18.82 -3.26 5.12
C GLY A 374 19.32 -4.15 3.97
N ASN A 375 18.43 -4.82 3.21
CA ASN A 375 18.86 -5.52 2.02
C ASN A 375 19.17 -4.53 0.88
N ASP A 376 20.35 -4.67 0.30
CA ASP A 376 20.74 -4.02 -0.94
C ASP A 376 20.46 -4.98 -2.10
N PRO A 377 19.67 -4.60 -3.13
CA PRO A 377 19.29 -5.50 -4.22
C PRO A 377 20.50 -6.05 -4.98
N ALA A 378 21.48 -5.22 -5.30
CA ALA A 378 22.67 -5.62 -6.03
C ALA A 378 23.48 -6.67 -5.24
N LYS A 379 23.59 -6.47 -3.92
CA LYS A 379 24.24 -7.44 -3.03
C LYS A 379 23.47 -8.75 -2.92
N MET A 380 22.15 -8.70 -2.84
CA MET A 380 21.32 -9.92 -2.83
C MET A 380 21.46 -10.74 -4.11
N ARG A 381 21.52 -10.05 -5.26
CA ARG A 381 21.84 -10.67 -6.56
C ARG A 381 23.22 -11.33 -6.54
N GLU A 382 24.23 -10.65 -6.02
CA GLU A 382 25.61 -11.18 -5.88
C GLU A 382 25.64 -12.44 -4.99
N LEU A 383 24.92 -12.45 -3.85
CA LEU A 383 24.82 -13.62 -2.98
C LEU A 383 24.24 -14.82 -3.72
N LEU A 384 23.19 -14.61 -4.53
CA LEU A 384 22.60 -15.67 -5.33
C LEU A 384 23.56 -16.20 -6.40
N ILE A 385 24.26 -15.31 -7.12
CA ILE A 385 25.29 -15.69 -8.10
C ILE A 385 26.38 -16.53 -7.44
N ARG A 386 26.92 -16.11 -6.32
CA ARG A 386 27.94 -16.87 -5.55
C ARG A 386 27.42 -18.22 -5.10
N HIS A 387 26.14 -18.33 -4.72
CA HIS A 387 25.53 -19.61 -4.39
C HIS A 387 25.52 -20.54 -5.61
N ILE A 388 25.11 -20.05 -6.78
CA ILE A 388 25.09 -20.82 -8.03
C ILE A 388 26.51 -21.28 -8.42
N GLU A 389 27.51 -20.43 -8.28
CA GLU A 389 28.93 -20.78 -8.51
C GLU A 389 29.40 -21.88 -7.58
N ARG A 390 29.05 -21.81 -6.27
CA ARG A 390 29.39 -22.87 -5.30
C ARG A 390 28.71 -24.20 -5.60
N GLN A 391 27.57 -24.20 -6.32
CA GLN A 391 26.97 -25.43 -6.85
C GLN A 391 27.72 -25.95 -8.11
N GLY A 392 28.86 -25.35 -8.47
CA GLY A 392 29.73 -25.79 -9.57
C GLY A 392 29.35 -25.25 -10.94
N PHE A 393 28.54 -24.20 -11.01
CA PHE A 393 28.17 -23.56 -12.27
C PHE A 393 29.17 -22.45 -12.64
N HIS A 394 29.53 -22.38 -13.90
CA HIS A 394 30.19 -21.24 -14.50
C HIS A 394 29.14 -20.23 -14.98
N ILE A 395 29.22 -19.00 -14.47
CA ILE A 395 28.27 -17.93 -14.84
C ILE A 395 28.73 -17.26 -16.12
N VAL A 396 27.77 -17.09 -17.04
CA VAL A 396 27.95 -16.36 -18.29
C VAL A 396 26.97 -15.20 -18.40
N THR A 397 27.33 -14.17 -19.16
CA THR A 397 26.51 -12.98 -19.41
C THR A 397 25.71 -13.06 -20.70
N ALA A 398 26.11 -13.94 -21.62
CA ALA A 398 25.44 -14.24 -22.89
C ALA A 398 25.34 -15.76 -23.07
N ASP A 399 24.62 -16.21 -24.09
CA ASP A 399 24.54 -17.64 -24.39
C ASP A 399 25.93 -18.20 -24.70
N PRO A 400 26.32 -19.35 -24.10
CA PRO A 400 27.68 -19.87 -24.17
C PRO A 400 28.04 -20.35 -25.55
N ASP A 401 29.23 -19.95 -26.03
CA ASP A 401 29.84 -20.46 -27.23
C ASP A 401 30.37 -21.91 -27.05
N MET A 402 30.84 -22.53 -28.16
CA MET A 402 31.35 -23.89 -28.12
C MET A 402 32.58 -24.07 -27.22
N ALA A 403 33.47 -23.08 -27.18
CA ALA A 403 34.66 -23.15 -26.34
C ALA A 403 34.28 -23.17 -24.85
N THR A 404 33.35 -22.31 -24.44
CA THR A 404 32.80 -22.25 -23.08
C THR A 404 32.08 -23.56 -22.72
N ARG A 405 31.26 -24.11 -23.61
CA ARG A 405 30.50 -25.35 -23.39
C ARG A 405 31.44 -26.56 -23.20
N LEU A 406 32.51 -26.65 -23.97
CA LEU A 406 33.49 -27.73 -23.88
C LEU A 406 34.39 -27.64 -22.66
N LYS A 407 34.54 -26.42 -22.11
CA LYS A 407 35.40 -26.17 -20.95
C LYS A 407 34.68 -26.39 -19.62
N TYR A 408 33.42 -25.98 -19.51
CA TYR A 408 32.70 -25.99 -18.24
C TYR A 408 31.55 -27.00 -18.26
N PRO A 409 31.50 -27.95 -17.28
CA PRO A 409 30.50 -28.99 -17.26
C PRO A 409 29.11 -28.51 -16.84
N ARG A 410 29.03 -27.37 -16.15
CA ARG A 410 27.78 -26.72 -15.72
C ARG A 410 27.88 -25.23 -16.02
N ILE A 411 26.90 -24.72 -16.73
CA ILE A 411 26.88 -23.30 -17.14
C ILE A 411 25.50 -22.75 -16.77
N ALA A 412 25.49 -21.55 -16.20
CA ALA A 412 24.28 -20.81 -15.93
C ALA A 412 24.41 -19.34 -16.36
N LYS A 413 23.29 -18.73 -16.74
CA LYS A 413 23.14 -17.30 -16.98
C LYS A 413 22.13 -16.76 -15.97
N VAL A 414 22.44 -15.62 -15.36
CA VAL A 414 21.54 -14.90 -14.45
C VAL A 414 21.24 -13.53 -15.05
N THR A 415 19.96 -13.28 -15.34
CA THR A 415 19.47 -12.01 -15.93
C THR A 415 18.40 -11.39 -15.04
N GLY A 416 18.06 -10.12 -15.29
CA GLY A 416 17.10 -9.36 -14.47
C GLY A 416 17.76 -8.64 -13.29
N GLY A 417 16.93 -8.02 -12.45
CA GLY A 417 17.36 -7.19 -11.34
C GLY A 417 17.56 -5.71 -11.74
N GLU A 418 16.94 -5.29 -12.85
CA GLU A 418 16.97 -3.90 -13.32
C GLU A 418 15.76 -3.09 -12.82
N ASP A 419 14.65 -3.78 -12.54
CA ASP A 419 13.39 -3.19 -12.03
C ASP A 419 13.22 -3.53 -10.53
N GLU A 420 14.21 -3.19 -9.74
CA GLU A 420 14.21 -3.44 -8.32
C GLU A 420 13.62 -2.28 -7.52
N THR A 421 12.84 -2.59 -6.51
CA THR A 421 12.35 -1.61 -5.55
C THR A 421 12.92 -1.94 -4.17
N PRO A 422 13.70 -1.04 -3.55
CA PRO A 422 14.22 -1.24 -2.20
C PRO A 422 13.10 -1.29 -1.16
N ALA A 423 13.33 -2.03 -0.09
CA ALA A 423 12.45 -2.02 1.08
C ALA A 423 12.63 -0.76 1.91
N ALA A 424 11.55 -0.28 2.51
CA ALA A 424 11.56 0.87 3.41
C ALA A 424 10.93 0.53 4.76
N ARG A 425 11.46 1.10 5.85
CA ARG A 425 10.86 0.99 7.19
C ARG A 425 11.26 2.19 8.04
N THR A 426 10.27 2.90 8.55
CA THR A 426 10.45 3.94 9.56
C THR A 426 10.58 3.30 10.94
N SER A 427 11.46 3.83 11.77
CA SER A 427 11.59 3.36 13.16
C SER A 427 10.31 3.64 13.96
N MET A 428 9.78 2.64 14.63
CA MET A 428 8.62 2.78 15.52
C MET A 428 8.93 3.63 16.76
N ALA A 429 10.22 3.84 17.08
CA ALA A 429 10.67 4.76 18.12
C ALA A 429 10.61 6.24 17.69
N ASN A 430 10.35 6.55 16.40
CA ASN A 430 10.27 7.92 15.91
C ASN A 430 9.17 8.70 16.67
N PRO A 431 9.50 9.84 17.32
CA PRO A 431 8.53 10.56 18.16
C PRO A 431 7.32 11.08 17.40
N PHE A 432 7.51 11.53 16.15
CA PHE A 432 6.41 12.02 15.34
C PHE A 432 5.51 10.87 14.83
N ALA A 433 6.10 9.73 14.45
CA ALA A 433 5.33 8.56 14.08
C ALA A 433 4.46 8.04 15.25
N ARG A 434 4.95 8.11 16.49
CA ARG A 434 4.13 7.80 17.69
C ARG A 434 2.94 8.75 17.85
N GLN A 435 3.09 10.03 17.52
CA GLN A 435 1.97 10.99 17.54
C GLN A 435 0.95 10.68 16.44
N VAL A 436 1.41 10.26 15.25
CA VAL A 436 0.54 9.77 14.18
C VAL A 436 -0.28 8.57 14.66
N VAL A 437 0.37 7.58 15.28
CA VAL A 437 -0.32 6.41 15.86
C VAL A 437 -1.36 6.84 16.91
N ALA A 438 -1.01 7.75 17.82
CA ALA A 438 -1.95 8.23 18.85
C ALA A 438 -3.16 8.95 18.23
N ALA A 439 -2.97 9.74 17.18
CA ALA A 439 -4.06 10.40 16.47
C ALA A 439 -4.96 9.40 15.74
N ALA A 440 -4.36 8.44 15.02
CA ALA A 440 -5.10 7.39 14.34
C ALA A 440 -5.87 6.47 15.30
N SER A 441 -5.32 6.18 16.50
CA SER A 441 -6.01 5.43 17.55
C SER A 441 -7.28 6.14 18.01
N ARG A 442 -7.22 7.45 18.23
CA ARG A 442 -8.41 8.23 18.61
C ARG A 442 -9.50 8.21 17.53
N ALA A 443 -9.11 8.21 16.25
CA ALA A 443 -10.04 8.08 15.14
C ALA A 443 -10.66 6.68 15.11
N ALA A 444 -9.85 5.65 15.27
CA ALA A 444 -10.31 4.25 15.30
C ALA A 444 -11.29 3.98 16.46
N ASP A 445 -11.04 4.56 17.64
CA ASP A 445 -11.91 4.42 18.82
C ASP A 445 -13.31 5.07 18.64
N ARG A 446 -13.44 6.03 17.72
CA ARG A 446 -14.72 6.69 17.41
C ARG A 446 -15.60 5.90 16.44
N LEU A 447 -15.03 4.94 15.75
CA LEU A 447 -15.76 4.14 14.79
C LEU A 447 -16.53 3.03 15.51
N ALA A 448 -17.86 3.04 15.35
CA ALA A 448 -18.65 1.84 15.46
C ALA A 448 -18.32 0.96 14.22
N TRP A 449 -17.11 0.38 14.19
CA TRP A 449 -16.66 -0.45 13.09
C TRP A 449 -17.51 -1.72 13.02
N VAL A 450 -18.22 -1.88 11.95
CA VAL A 450 -18.92 -3.14 11.66
C VAL A 450 -17.90 -4.02 10.93
N GLY A 451 -17.34 -5.00 11.62
CA GLY A 451 -16.34 -5.90 11.04
C GLY A 451 -16.87 -6.57 9.78
N GLY A 452 -16.21 -6.32 8.65
CA GLY A 452 -16.43 -7.03 7.39
C GLY A 452 -15.60 -8.30 7.37
N GLY A 453 -15.95 -9.28 8.21
CA GLY A 453 -15.49 -10.65 8.01
C GLY A 453 -16.20 -11.27 6.80
N ALA A 454 -15.58 -12.24 6.13
CA ALA A 454 -16.20 -13.05 5.09
C ALA A 454 -17.60 -13.49 5.52
N ALA A 455 -18.52 -13.55 4.56
CA ALA A 455 -19.94 -13.82 4.81
C ALA A 455 -20.15 -14.93 5.86
N GLY A 456 -20.66 -14.56 7.04
CA GLY A 456 -21.04 -15.49 8.10
C GLY A 456 -20.30 -15.39 9.43
N THR A 457 -19.27 -14.55 9.60
CA THR A 457 -18.61 -14.38 10.88
C THR A 457 -19.25 -13.27 11.72
N ALA A 458 -19.42 -13.54 13.02
CA ALA A 458 -20.05 -12.65 13.99
C ALA A 458 -19.38 -11.26 14.01
N ARG A 459 -20.19 -10.20 14.15
CA ARG A 459 -19.74 -8.83 14.41
C ARG A 459 -18.70 -8.82 15.53
N ALA A 460 -17.45 -8.56 15.20
CA ALA A 460 -16.44 -8.30 16.22
C ALA A 460 -16.80 -6.98 16.92
N THR A 461 -17.11 -7.05 18.20
CA THR A 461 -17.26 -5.87 19.04
C THR A 461 -15.88 -5.22 19.14
N ILE A 462 -15.73 -3.99 18.63
CA ILE A 462 -14.45 -3.28 18.68
C ILE A 462 -14.16 -2.94 20.15
N THR A 463 -13.03 -3.47 20.63
CA THR A 463 -12.47 -3.08 21.91
C THR A 463 -11.64 -1.80 21.76
N LYS A 464 -11.24 -1.17 22.88
CA LYS A 464 -10.38 0.02 22.90
C LYS A 464 -9.04 -0.13 22.15
N GLU A 465 -8.70 -1.31 21.70
CA GLU A 465 -7.51 -1.65 20.91
C GLU A 465 -7.84 -1.88 19.43
N SER A 466 -8.66 -1.01 18.84
CA SER A 466 -9.13 -1.21 17.46
C SER A 466 -8.04 -1.00 16.42
N LEU A 467 -7.09 -0.09 16.65
CA LEU A 467 -5.98 0.17 15.72
C LEU A 467 -4.90 -0.91 15.85
N LEU A 468 -4.50 -1.47 14.72
CA LEU A 468 -3.34 -2.36 14.62
C LEU A 468 -2.09 -1.55 14.22
N ILE A 469 -0.94 -1.93 14.76
CA ILE A 469 0.34 -1.34 14.41
C ILE A 469 1.19 -2.43 13.79
N ALA A 470 1.44 -2.32 12.49
CA ALA A 470 2.23 -3.28 11.73
C ALA A 470 3.66 -2.75 11.49
N PRO A 471 4.71 -3.47 11.88
CA PRO A 471 6.08 -3.08 11.56
C PRO A 471 6.38 -3.03 10.07
N GLY A 472 5.63 -3.79 9.27
CA GLY A 472 5.73 -3.82 7.82
C GLY A 472 4.58 -4.57 7.18
N MET A 473 4.37 -4.34 5.89
CA MET A 473 3.41 -5.06 5.05
C MET A 473 4.11 -5.80 3.90
N GLY A 474 3.41 -6.76 3.30
CA GLY A 474 3.95 -7.61 2.24
C GLY A 474 4.04 -6.94 0.87
N GLY A 475 3.25 -5.88 0.64
CA GLY A 475 3.25 -5.09 -0.59
C GLY A 475 4.55 -4.31 -0.78
N THR A 476 4.73 -3.78 -1.99
CA THR A 476 5.84 -2.91 -2.36
C THR A 476 5.26 -1.58 -2.79
N LEU A 477 5.73 -0.49 -2.20
CA LEU A 477 5.38 0.90 -2.51
C LEU A 477 6.67 1.69 -2.73
N PRO A 478 6.65 2.83 -3.41
CA PRO A 478 7.83 3.66 -3.61
C PRO A 478 8.29 4.40 -2.34
N LEU A 479 8.01 3.85 -1.17
CA LEU A 479 8.26 4.45 0.14
C LEU A 479 9.74 4.78 0.38
N PHE A 480 10.66 4.01 -0.22
CA PHE A 480 12.10 4.24 -0.13
C PHE A 480 12.51 5.60 -0.71
N LEU A 481 11.79 6.13 -1.70
CA LEU A 481 12.04 7.46 -2.25
C LEU A 481 11.84 8.56 -1.20
N PHE A 482 10.95 8.35 -0.25
CA PHE A 482 10.68 9.27 0.84
C PHE A 482 11.62 9.03 2.02
N THR A 483 11.86 7.77 2.41
CA THR A 483 12.69 7.45 3.56
C THR A 483 14.19 7.57 3.30
N ASP A 484 14.65 7.14 2.14
CA ASP A 484 16.07 7.02 1.83
C ASP A 484 16.56 8.14 0.89
N VAL A 485 15.77 8.52 -0.14
CA VAL A 485 16.15 9.59 -1.08
C VAL A 485 15.80 10.96 -0.52
N ALA A 486 14.58 11.20 -0.06
CA ALA A 486 14.19 12.46 0.58
C ALA A 486 14.65 12.54 2.05
N GLY A 487 15.04 11.43 2.67
CA GLY A 487 15.59 11.37 4.03
C GLY A 487 14.56 11.70 5.13
N LYS A 488 13.27 11.41 4.90
CA LYS A 488 12.18 11.74 5.83
C LYS A 488 11.44 10.47 6.27
N PRO A 489 11.05 10.35 7.55
CA PRO A 489 10.22 9.23 7.97
C PRO A 489 8.89 9.22 7.21
N ALA A 490 8.36 8.02 6.97
CA ALA A 490 7.08 7.83 6.34
C ALA A 490 6.33 6.68 7.03
N VAL A 491 5.02 6.82 7.20
CA VAL A 491 4.13 5.78 7.70
C VAL A 491 2.93 5.65 6.78
N ILE A 492 2.42 4.43 6.65
CA ILE A 492 1.30 4.11 5.77
C ILE A 492 0.02 4.07 6.61
N VAL A 493 -1.02 4.70 6.08
CA VAL A 493 -2.36 4.81 6.68
C VAL A 493 -3.37 4.17 5.71
N PRO A 494 -3.51 2.85 5.70
CA PRO A 494 -4.44 2.16 4.83
C PRO A 494 -5.89 2.49 5.17
N ILE A 495 -6.72 2.66 4.15
CA ILE A 495 -8.14 2.98 4.35
C ILE A 495 -9.11 2.04 3.63
N ALA A 496 -8.72 1.47 2.49
CA ALA A 496 -9.61 0.61 1.72
C ALA A 496 -10.04 -0.64 2.52
N ASN A 497 -11.22 -1.18 2.25
CA ASN A 497 -11.62 -2.45 2.85
C ASN A 497 -10.72 -3.59 2.34
N HIS A 498 -10.44 -4.57 3.19
CA HIS A 498 -9.53 -5.67 2.85
C HIS A 498 -10.00 -6.46 1.61
N ASP A 499 -11.31 -6.63 1.46
CA ASP A 499 -11.97 -7.33 0.36
C ASP A 499 -12.35 -6.39 -0.81
N ASN A 500 -11.51 -5.41 -1.11
CA ASN A 500 -11.76 -4.39 -2.14
C ASN A 500 -11.49 -4.85 -3.57
N ASN A 501 -10.94 -6.04 -3.78
CA ASN A 501 -10.47 -6.55 -5.08
C ASN A 501 -9.42 -5.66 -5.77
N GLN A 502 -8.55 -5.03 -4.99
CA GLN A 502 -7.42 -4.23 -5.46
C GLN A 502 -6.69 -4.94 -6.60
N HIS A 503 -6.33 -4.24 -7.68
CA HIS A 503 -5.73 -4.73 -8.93
C HIS A 503 -6.61 -5.71 -9.73
N GLY A 504 -7.66 -6.27 -9.14
CA GLY A 504 -8.59 -7.20 -9.78
C GLY A 504 -9.77 -6.52 -10.49
N ALA A 505 -10.62 -7.33 -11.09
CA ALA A 505 -11.92 -6.88 -11.57
C ALA A 505 -12.89 -6.65 -10.39
N ASN A 506 -13.84 -5.74 -10.58
CA ASN A 506 -14.84 -5.38 -9.58
C ASN A 506 -14.23 -4.80 -8.29
N GLU A 507 -13.16 -4.03 -8.44
CA GLU A 507 -12.61 -3.24 -7.34
C GLU A 507 -13.70 -2.36 -6.75
N ASN A 508 -13.69 -2.21 -5.42
CA ASN A 508 -14.74 -1.50 -4.70
C ASN A 508 -14.26 -0.86 -3.41
N LEU A 509 -14.97 0.19 -3.00
CA LEU A 509 -14.83 0.76 -1.68
C LEU A 509 -16.12 0.64 -0.90
N ARG A 510 -16.05 0.10 0.32
CA ARG A 510 -17.13 0.15 1.30
C ARG A 510 -17.28 1.57 1.83
N VAL A 511 -18.49 2.08 1.90
CA VAL A 511 -18.76 3.45 2.36
C VAL A 511 -18.24 3.69 3.77
N ALA A 512 -18.33 2.71 4.68
CA ALA A 512 -17.74 2.80 6.02
C ALA A 512 -16.23 3.11 5.99
N ASN A 513 -15.50 2.61 4.98
CA ASN A 513 -14.08 2.89 4.82
C ASN A 513 -13.81 4.32 4.33
N LEU A 514 -14.68 4.87 3.48
CA LEU A 514 -14.61 6.30 3.13
C LEU A 514 -14.88 7.19 4.35
N TRP A 515 -15.83 6.80 5.21
CA TRP A 515 -16.09 7.51 6.47
C TRP A 515 -14.91 7.42 7.43
N TYR A 516 -14.31 6.24 7.55
CA TYR A 516 -13.05 6.07 8.31
C TYR A 516 -11.94 6.96 7.77
N ALA A 517 -11.77 7.04 6.45
CA ALA A 517 -10.77 7.90 5.83
C ALA A 517 -10.97 9.38 6.24
N ILE A 518 -12.21 9.89 6.25
CA ILE A 518 -12.53 11.25 6.71
C ILE A 518 -12.15 11.42 8.19
N ASP A 519 -12.51 10.46 9.05
CA ASP A 519 -12.26 10.55 10.48
C ASP A 519 -10.75 10.49 10.81
N VAL A 520 -10.00 9.58 10.16
CA VAL A 520 -8.55 9.46 10.38
C VAL A 520 -7.77 10.63 9.80
N VAL A 521 -8.14 11.13 8.62
CA VAL A 521 -7.52 12.34 8.04
C VAL A 521 -7.75 13.53 8.96
N ALA A 522 -8.97 13.75 9.47
CA ALA A 522 -9.26 14.82 10.39
C ALA A 522 -8.43 14.76 11.67
N ALA A 523 -8.26 13.56 12.24
CA ALA A 523 -7.42 13.32 13.40
C ALA A 523 -5.94 13.61 13.12
N LEU A 524 -5.43 13.18 11.97
CA LEU A 524 -4.04 13.36 11.57
C LEU A 524 -3.71 14.82 11.23
N LEU A 525 -4.62 15.57 10.61
CA LEU A 525 -4.44 17.01 10.37
C LEU A 525 -4.51 17.84 11.67
N SER A 526 -4.93 17.24 12.78
CA SER A 526 -5.12 17.86 14.09
C SER A 526 -4.24 17.23 15.18
N ILE A 527 -3.08 16.67 14.82
CA ILE A 527 -2.11 16.11 15.77
C ILE A 527 -1.70 17.20 16.77
N GLU A 528 -1.87 16.95 18.07
CA GLU A 528 -1.48 17.87 19.14
C GLU A 528 0.02 18.17 19.09
N ARG A 529 0.38 19.41 19.48
CA ARG A 529 1.76 19.94 19.43
C ARG A 529 2.67 19.26 20.44
#